data_cb0115a34c55c99dfa0e417a135f5f48
#
_entry.id   cb0115a34c55c99dfa0e417a135f5f48
#
_cell.length_a   1.000
_cell.length_b   1.000
_cell.length_c   1.000
_cell.angle_alpha   90.00
_cell.angle_beta   90.00
_cell.angle_gamma   90.00
#
_symmetry.space_group_name_H-M   'P 1'
#
loop_
_entity.id
_entity.type
_entity.pdbx_description
1 polymer ?
#
loop_
_entity_poly.entity_id
_entity_poly.type
_entity_poly.pdbx_seq_one_letter_code
_entity_poly.pdbx_strand_id
1 'polypeptide(L)'
;MRKKRTDRNHIIYELRVNGLNYIGVTAKTETTINKSVLARAAKHYYRAKTEGKQWLLCQALRQLNSKDEIEVLVHEVIRGKAAAHKREVELRRQLQPVLNTDTRGD
;
A
#
# COMPACT_ATOMS: atom_id res chain seq x y z
N MET A 1 -9.60 13.79 -23.37
CA MET A 1 -10.45 12.70 -22.84
C MET A 1 -9.85 12.17 -21.56
N ARG A 2 -10.65 12.07 -20.51
CA ARG A 2 -10.17 11.51 -19.24
C ARG A 2 -10.00 9.99 -19.35
N LYS A 3 -8.86 9.48 -18.92
CA LYS A 3 -8.68 8.04 -18.82
C LYS A 3 -9.56 7.49 -17.70
N LYS A 4 -10.14 6.35 -17.91
CA LYS A 4 -10.88 5.66 -16.85
C LYS A 4 -9.91 5.31 -15.72
N ARG A 5 -10.41 5.29 -14.48
CA ARG A 5 -9.59 4.99 -13.31
C ARG A 5 -8.87 3.64 -13.44
N THR A 6 -9.52 2.66 -14.08
CA THR A 6 -8.97 1.33 -14.29
C THR A 6 -7.83 1.32 -15.30
N ASP A 7 -7.70 2.35 -16.15
CA ASP A 7 -6.66 2.45 -17.17
C ASP A 7 -5.45 3.26 -16.74
N ARG A 8 -5.43 3.69 -15.49
CA ARG A 8 -4.30 4.45 -14.96
C ARG A 8 -3.13 3.54 -14.64
N ASN A 9 -1.96 4.16 -14.51
CA ASN A 9 -0.83 3.48 -13.91
C ASN A 9 -1.15 3.18 -12.46
N HIS A 10 -0.85 1.95 -12.05
CA HIS A 10 -0.97 1.51 -10.68
C HIS A 10 0.41 1.17 -10.14
N ILE A 11 0.60 1.41 -8.87
CA ILE A 11 1.90 1.27 -8.21
C ILE A 11 1.80 0.16 -7.19
N ILE A 12 2.66 -0.85 -7.33
CA ILE A 12 2.81 -1.88 -6.30
C ILE A 12 3.89 -1.39 -5.37
N TYR A 13 3.54 -1.22 -4.11
CA TYR A 13 4.42 -0.63 -3.11
C TYR A 13 4.55 -1.54 -1.90
N GLU A 14 5.58 -1.29 -1.13
CA GLU A 14 5.80 -1.98 0.13
C GLU A 14 5.93 -0.95 1.24
N LEU A 15 5.28 -1.22 2.36
CA LEU A 15 5.46 -0.44 3.59
C LEU A 15 6.23 -1.30 4.58
N ARG A 16 7.27 -0.73 5.17
CA ARG A 16 8.01 -1.37 6.25
C ARG A 16 7.76 -0.61 7.54
N VAL A 17 7.24 -1.32 8.52
CA VAL A 17 6.84 -0.75 9.81
C VAL A 17 7.41 -1.64 10.90
N ASN A 18 8.35 -1.12 11.69
CA ASN A 18 8.98 -1.86 12.79
C ASN A 18 9.56 -3.22 12.34
N GLY A 19 10.17 -3.25 11.17
CA GLY A 19 10.77 -4.47 10.62
C GLY A 19 9.78 -5.42 9.96
N LEU A 20 8.49 -5.10 9.94
CA LEU A 20 7.45 -5.91 9.30
C LEU A 20 7.05 -5.29 7.97
N ASN A 21 6.57 -6.13 7.04
CA ASN A 21 6.31 -5.72 5.67
C ASN A 21 4.84 -5.83 5.30
N TYR A 22 4.37 -4.90 4.50
CA TYR A 22 3.05 -4.90 3.88
C TYR A 22 3.20 -4.55 2.40
N ILE A 23 2.54 -5.32 1.53
CA ILE A 23 2.49 -5.03 0.09
C ILE A 23 1.09 -4.62 -0.29
N GLY A 24 1.00 -3.51 -1.03
CA GLY A 24 -0.27 -2.99 -1.49
C GLY A 24 -0.17 -2.47 -2.92
N VAL A 25 -1.31 -2.06 -3.44
CA VAL A 25 -1.40 -1.46 -4.76
C VAL A 25 -2.26 -0.20 -4.67
N THR A 26 -1.83 0.85 -5.35
CA THR A 26 -2.58 2.10 -5.43
C THR A 26 -2.52 2.66 -6.84
N ALA A 27 -3.55 3.37 -7.25
CA ALA A 27 -3.50 4.13 -8.50
C ALA A 27 -2.54 5.31 -8.35
N LYS A 28 -1.94 5.73 -9.46
CA LYS A 28 -1.13 6.95 -9.47
C LYS A 28 -2.09 8.14 -9.40
N THR A 29 -2.20 8.75 -8.23
CA THR A 29 -3.13 9.85 -7.97
C THR A 29 -2.45 11.20 -7.89
N GLU A 30 -1.13 11.22 -7.69
CA GLU A 30 -0.36 12.45 -7.55
C GLU A 30 0.54 12.66 -8.77
N THR A 31 1.24 13.80 -8.80
CA THR A 31 2.09 14.16 -9.93
C THR A 31 3.26 13.22 -10.14
N THR A 32 3.74 12.59 -9.07
CA THR A 32 4.83 11.62 -9.13
C THR A 32 4.41 10.29 -8.50
N ILE A 33 5.14 9.24 -8.85
CA ILE A 33 4.92 7.91 -8.29
C ILE A 33 5.19 7.94 -6.77
N ASN A 34 6.30 8.53 -6.36
CA ASN A 34 6.64 8.61 -4.94
C ASN A 34 5.58 9.36 -4.13
N LYS A 35 5.10 10.49 -4.64
CA LYS A 35 4.03 11.23 -3.96
C LYS A 35 2.75 10.42 -3.83
N SER A 36 2.41 9.64 -4.86
CA SER A 36 1.22 8.78 -4.81
C SER A 36 1.33 7.72 -3.70
N VAL A 37 2.49 7.08 -3.57
CA VAL A 37 2.71 6.08 -2.54
C VAL A 37 2.76 6.70 -1.16
N LEU A 38 3.43 7.84 -1.00
CA LEU A 38 3.47 8.55 0.28
C LEU A 38 2.07 8.98 0.73
N ALA A 39 1.24 9.45 -0.20
CA ALA A 39 -0.14 9.81 0.10
C ALA A 39 -0.94 8.59 0.56
N ARG A 40 -0.73 7.44 -0.06
CA ARG A 40 -1.40 6.20 0.34
C ARG A 40 -0.93 5.73 1.71
N ALA A 41 0.37 5.82 1.99
CA ALA A 41 0.93 5.47 3.29
C ALA A 41 0.35 6.37 4.39
N ALA A 42 0.27 7.68 4.14
CA ALA A 42 -0.35 8.62 5.07
C ALA A 42 -1.81 8.26 5.33
N LYS A 43 -2.55 7.88 4.30
CA LYS A 43 -3.95 7.48 4.43
C LYS A 43 -4.07 6.24 5.32
N HIS A 44 -3.22 5.23 5.13
CA HIS A 44 -3.19 4.06 6.00
C HIS A 44 -2.91 4.45 7.44
N TYR A 45 -1.95 5.34 7.66
CA TYR A 45 -1.58 5.78 9.00
C TYR A 45 -2.76 6.46 9.72
N TYR A 46 -3.39 7.43 9.06
CA TYR A 46 -4.51 8.15 9.67
C TYR A 46 -5.72 7.26 9.91
N ARG A 47 -6.02 6.37 8.97
CA ARG A 47 -7.12 5.42 9.14
C ARG A 47 -6.86 4.46 10.29
N ALA A 48 -5.62 4.01 10.46
CA ALA A 48 -5.25 3.15 11.59
C ALA A 48 -5.51 3.86 12.93
N LYS A 49 -5.24 5.16 12.99
CA LYS A 49 -5.46 5.96 14.21
C LYS A 49 -6.94 6.21 14.51
N THR A 50 -7.80 6.24 13.48
CA THR A 50 -9.20 6.66 13.64
C THR A 50 -10.22 5.53 13.56
N GLU A 51 -9.93 4.43 12.84
CA GLU A 51 -10.94 3.42 12.55
C GLU A 51 -10.94 2.21 13.49
N GLY A 52 -9.98 2.06 14.35
CA GLY A 52 -9.98 1.00 15.36
C GLY A 52 -9.96 -0.44 14.82
N LYS A 53 -9.62 -0.63 13.55
CA LYS A 53 -9.53 -1.97 12.97
C LYS A 53 -8.37 -2.75 13.58
N GLN A 54 -8.54 -4.07 13.71
CA GLN A 54 -7.58 -4.94 14.38
C GLN A 54 -6.61 -5.64 13.41
N TRP A 55 -6.56 -5.21 12.15
CA TRP A 55 -5.61 -5.77 11.20
C TRP A 55 -4.18 -5.53 11.65
N LEU A 56 -3.29 -6.46 11.30
CA LEU A 56 -1.87 -6.36 11.70
C LEU A 56 -1.23 -5.05 11.25
N LEU A 57 -1.51 -4.62 10.00
CA LEU A 57 -1.03 -3.34 9.52
C LEU A 57 -1.51 -2.19 10.40
N CYS A 58 -2.78 -2.17 10.74
CA CYS A 58 -3.34 -1.11 11.57
C CYS A 58 -2.72 -1.10 12.97
N GLN A 59 -2.53 -2.28 13.56
CA GLN A 59 -1.89 -2.38 14.87
C GLN A 59 -0.46 -1.85 14.84
N ALA A 60 0.30 -2.22 13.80
CA ALA A 60 1.67 -1.75 13.65
C ALA A 60 1.73 -0.23 13.48
N LEU A 61 0.85 0.31 12.64
CA LEU A 61 0.81 1.76 12.39
C LEU A 61 0.42 2.56 13.64
N ARG A 62 -0.46 2.03 14.48
CA ARG A 62 -0.87 2.72 15.71
C ARG A 62 0.28 2.89 16.70
N GLN A 63 1.29 2.05 16.62
CA GLN A 63 2.46 2.13 17.51
C GLN A 63 3.43 3.23 17.09
N LEU A 64 3.29 3.75 15.88
CA LEU A 64 4.17 4.81 15.39
C LEU A 64 3.78 6.17 15.97
N ASN A 65 4.77 7.00 16.20
CA ASN A 65 4.56 8.39 16.63
C ASN A 65 4.31 9.33 15.46
N SER A 66 4.77 8.96 14.27
CA SER A 66 4.66 9.78 13.07
C SER A 66 4.60 8.89 11.83
N LYS A 67 3.88 9.35 10.80
CA LYS A 67 3.85 8.67 9.51
C LYS A 67 5.23 8.61 8.85
N ASP A 68 6.14 9.49 9.25
CA ASP A 68 7.50 9.53 8.71
C ASP A 68 8.34 8.32 9.14
N GLU A 69 7.87 7.56 10.12
CA GLU A 69 8.54 6.32 10.53
C GLU A 69 8.22 5.13 9.61
N ILE A 70 7.31 5.32 8.64
CA ILE A 70 7.00 4.28 7.66
C ILE A 70 8.02 4.35 6.54
N GLU A 71 8.74 3.26 6.30
CA GLU A 71 9.60 3.15 5.13
C GLU A 71 8.77 2.71 3.93
N VAL A 72 8.90 3.43 2.82
CA VAL A 72 8.09 3.22 1.62
C VAL A 72 8.99 2.80 0.46
N LEU A 73 8.64 1.69 -0.21
CA LEU A 73 9.36 1.18 -1.36
C LEU A 73 8.41 0.99 -2.53
N VAL A 74 8.86 1.30 -3.73
CA VAL A 74 8.11 1.04 -4.96
C VAL A 74 8.66 -0.21 -5.61
N HIS A 75 7.81 -1.23 -5.80
CA HIS A 75 8.22 -2.46 -6.48
C HIS A 75 8.05 -2.37 -7.98
N GLU A 76 6.85 -2.03 -8.45
CA GLU A 76 6.55 -2.00 -9.89
C GLU A 76 5.47 -0.98 -10.17
N VAL A 77 5.48 -0.47 -11.41
CA VAL A 77 4.41 0.37 -11.93
C VAL A 77 3.79 -0.39 -13.09
N ILE A 78 2.48 -0.65 -13.02
CA ILE A 78 1.77 -1.45 -14.00
C ILE A 78 0.53 -0.69 -14.46
N ARG A 79 0.34 -0.60 -15.76
CA ARG A 79 -0.86 0.03 -16.30
C ARG A 79 -2.04 -0.95 -16.23
N GLY A 80 -3.15 -0.45 -15.71
CA GLY A 80 -4.38 -1.23 -15.60
C GLY A 80 -4.55 -1.87 -14.22
N LYS A 81 -5.74 -1.72 -13.66
CA LYS A 81 -6.04 -2.19 -12.31
C LYS A 81 -5.95 -3.70 -12.18
N ALA A 82 -6.51 -4.43 -13.16
CA ALA A 82 -6.56 -5.90 -13.09
C ALA A 82 -5.16 -6.51 -13.16
N ALA A 83 -4.31 -6.01 -14.07
CA ALA A 83 -2.94 -6.48 -14.20
C ALA A 83 -2.13 -6.18 -12.94
N ALA A 84 -2.32 -5.00 -12.35
CA ALA A 84 -1.64 -4.60 -11.13
C ALA A 84 -2.04 -5.49 -9.95
N HIS A 85 -3.32 -5.78 -9.80
CA HIS A 85 -3.80 -6.68 -8.74
C HIS A 85 -3.24 -8.10 -8.89
N LYS A 86 -3.21 -8.60 -10.12
CA LYS A 86 -2.64 -9.92 -10.38
C LYS A 86 -1.18 -10.00 -9.95
N ARG A 87 -0.41 -8.96 -10.30
CA ARG A 87 1.01 -8.90 -9.94
C ARG A 87 1.21 -8.74 -8.44
N GLU A 88 0.37 -7.96 -7.79
CA GLU A 88 0.43 -7.78 -6.33
C GLU A 88 0.19 -9.10 -5.60
N VAL A 89 -0.76 -9.90 -6.07
CA VAL A 89 -1.01 -11.24 -5.50
C VAL A 89 0.22 -12.14 -5.67
N GLU A 90 0.86 -12.11 -6.86
CA GLU A 90 2.07 -12.88 -7.11
C GLU A 90 3.20 -12.49 -6.15
N LEU A 91 3.40 -11.19 -5.95
CA LEU A 91 4.44 -10.69 -5.04
C LEU A 91 4.15 -11.05 -3.59
N ARG A 92 2.90 -11.00 -3.16
CA ARG A 92 2.53 -11.43 -1.81
C ARG A 92 2.83 -12.92 -1.60
N ARG A 93 2.60 -13.75 -2.60
CA ARG A 93 2.93 -15.18 -2.52
C ARG A 93 4.43 -15.40 -2.44
N GLN A 94 5.22 -14.64 -3.18
CA GLN A 94 6.68 -14.76 -3.19
C GLN A 94 7.32 -14.24 -1.90
N LEU A 95 6.88 -13.09 -1.43
CA LEU A 95 7.51 -12.39 -0.31
C LEU A 95 6.88 -12.69 1.05
N GLN A 96 5.65 -13.17 1.05
CA GLN A 96 4.89 -13.52 2.26
C GLN A 96 4.99 -12.44 3.35
N PRO A 97 4.59 -11.19 3.04
CA PRO A 97 4.70 -10.10 4.01
C PRO A 97 3.76 -10.33 5.19
N VAL A 98 4.31 -10.21 6.40
CA VAL A 98 3.58 -10.51 7.63
C VAL A 98 2.32 -9.67 7.78
N LEU A 99 2.40 -8.38 7.44
CA LEU A 99 1.28 -7.46 7.65
C LEU A 99 0.12 -7.68 6.68
N ASN A 100 0.28 -8.53 5.68
CA ASN A 100 -0.80 -8.89 4.75
C ASN A 100 -1.56 -10.15 5.20
N THR A 101 -1.12 -10.84 6.24
CA THR A 101 -1.67 -12.18 6.56
C THR A 101 -3.11 -12.16 7.01
N ASP A 102 -3.60 -11.03 7.55
CA ASP A 102 -4.98 -10.90 8.02
C ASP A 102 -5.80 -9.89 7.22
N THR A 103 -5.23 -9.31 6.15
CA THR A 103 -5.99 -8.38 5.31
C THR A 103 -6.84 -9.16 4.31
N ARG A 104 -8.09 -8.71 4.12
CA ARG A 104 -9.03 -9.40 3.25
C ARG A 104 -9.38 -8.54 2.05
N GLY A 105 -8.42 -8.36 1.15
CA GLY A 105 -8.67 -7.74 -0.15
C GLY A 105 -9.09 -6.29 -0.13
N ASP A 106 -8.57 -5.56 0.75
CA ASP A 106 -8.85 -4.11 0.80
C ASP A 106 -8.25 -3.34 -0.32
#